data_a9166d7f14a0b8713d8b3a5e4e5101bc
#
_entry.id   a9166d7f14a0b8713d8b3a5e4e5101bc
#
_cell.length_a   1.000
_cell.length_b   1.000
_cell.length_c   1.000
_cell.angle_alpha   90.00
_cell.angle_beta   90.00
_cell.angle_gamma   90.00
#
_symmetry.space_group_name_H-M   'P 1'
#
loop_
_entity.id
_entity.type
_entity.pdbx_description
1 polymer ?
#
loop_
_entity_poly.entity_id
_entity_poly.type
_entity_poly.pdbx_seq_one_letter_code
_entity_poly.pdbx_strand_id
1 'polypeptide(L)'
;MNHRLDKIDLTILSILARNGRLSKTQVAARAGLGTTSCWERMQRLEEAGVITGYRAEFSLRALGPSVTVFVMVELSEHRVQNFDRFEREVARHDEITGCWALGGGFDYLMQVVTRDIDSYQRLMDTVLAEGAD
;
A
#
# COMPACT_ATOMS: atom_id res chain seq x y z
N MET A 1 -3.94 21.96 -1.05
CA MET A 1 -5.07 22.56 -0.30
C MET A 1 -5.37 21.70 0.92
N ASN A 2 -5.35 22.31 2.10
CA ASN A 2 -5.62 21.58 3.34
C ASN A 2 -7.14 21.32 3.42
N HIS A 3 -7.59 20.15 2.97
CA HIS A 3 -9.00 19.78 3.02
C HIS A 3 -9.33 19.44 4.48
N ARG A 4 -10.02 20.35 5.17
CA ARG A 4 -10.45 20.12 6.55
C ARG A 4 -11.58 19.11 6.56
N LEU A 5 -11.30 17.90 7.01
CA LEU A 5 -12.28 16.83 7.18
C LEU A 5 -13.21 17.11 8.34
N ASP A 6 -14.50 16.92 8.15
CA ASP A 6 -15.49 16.96 9.21
C ASP A 6 -15.81 15.55 9.76
N LYS A 7 -16.65 15.48 10.81
CA LYS A 7 -17.04 14.21 11.43
C LYS A 7 -17.74 13.26 10.44
N ILE A 8 -18.50 13.82 9.51
CA ILE A 8 -19.25 13.05 8.51
C ILE A 8 -18.27 12.45 7.50
N ASP A 9 -17.29 13.21 7.04
CA ASP A 9 -16.23 12.73 6.16
C ASP A 9 -15.46 11.57 6.81
N LEU A 10 -15.10 11.69 8.09
CA LEU A 10 -14.46 10.62 8.85
C LEU A 10 -15.34 9.36 8.98
N THR A 11 -16.65 9.55 9.15
CA THR A 11 -17.60 8.43 9.18
C THR A 11 -17.64 7.70 7.83
N ILE A 12 -17.71 8.43 6.72
CA ILE A 12 -17.67 7.85 5.36
C ILE A 12 -16.38 7.07 5.15
N LEU A 13 -15.23 7.66 5.50
CA LEU A 13 -13.93 7.00 5.38
C LEU A 13 -13.85 5.73 6.22
N SER A 14 -14.36 5.74 7.45
CA SER A 14 -14.41 4.55 8.31
C SER A 14 -15.28 3.42 7.73
N ILE A 15 -16.42 3.75 7.13
CA ILE A 15 -17.30 2.78 6.46
C ILE A 15 -16.57 2.16 5.25
N LEU A 16 -15.97 2.98 4.40
CA LEU A 16 -15.25 2.55 3.20
C LEU A 16 -13.98 1.75 3.53
N ALA A 17 -13.27 2.12 4.60
CA ALA A 17 -12.09 1.38 5.06
C ALA A 17 -12.42 -0.06 5.47
N ARG A 18 -13.64 -0.32 5.93
CA ARG A 18 -14.11 -1.67 6.28
C ARG A 18 -14.64 -2.45 5.08
N ASN A 19 -15.28 -1.76 4.14
CA ASN A 19 -15.81 -2.35 2.91
C ASN A 19 -15.88 -1.29 1.80
N GLY A 20 -14.83 -1.23 1.00
CA GLY A 20 -14.73 -0.30 -0.13
C GLY A 20 -15.65 -0.63 -1.31
N ARG A 21 -16.33 -1.78 -1.30
CA ARG A 21 -17.22 -2.19 -2.38
C ARG A 21 -18.69 -1.77 -2.18
N LEU A 22 -19.00 -1.10 -1.07
CA LEU A 22 -20.34 -0.60 -0.84
C LEU A 22 -20.75 0.41 -1.91
N SER A 23 -22.01 0.32 -2.36
CA SER A 23 -22.59 1.34 -3.22
C SER A 23 -22.73 2.67 -2.49
N LYS A 24 -22.79 3.77 -3.23
CA LYS A 24 -23.00 5.11 -2.66
C LYS A 24 -24.26 5.17 -1.80
N THR A 25 -25.33 4.49 -2.21
CA THR A 25 -26.59 4.38 -1.45
C THR A 25 -26.38 3.64 -0.12
N GLN A 26 -25.60 2.56 -0.14
CA GLN A 26 -25.30 1.80 1.08
C GLN A 26 -24.41 2.59 2.05
N VAL A 27 -23.44 3.34 1.54
CA VAL A 27 -22.61 4.22 2.35
C VAL A 27 -23.46 5.33 2.98
N ALA A 28 -24.31 5.97 2.18
CA ALA A 28 -25.24 7.01 2.65
C ALA A 28 -26.14 6.52 3.78
N ALA A 29 -26.77 5.35 3.62
CA ALA A 29 -27.61 4.75 4.64
C ALA A 29 -26.86 4.50 5.96
N ARG A 30 -25.63 4.00 5.89
CA ARG A 30 -24.80 3.73 7.07
C ARG A 30 -24.26 5.00 7.73
N ALA A 31 -24.03 6.05 6.95
CA ALA A 31 -23.57 7.35 7.44
C ALA A 31 -24.74 8.26 7.94
N GLY A 32 -25.99 7.83 7.76
CA GLY A 32 -27.16 8.64 8.09
C GLY A 32 -27.34 9.87 7.20
N LEU A 33 -26.97 9.74 5.90
CA LEU A 33 -27.02 10.82 4.91
C LEU A 33 -27.99 10.50 3.77
N GLY A 34 -28.46 11.55 3.09
CA GLY A 34 -29.05 11.41 1.76
C GLY A 34 -28.01 10.95 0.72
N THR A 35 -28.43 10.19 -0.28
CA THR A 35 -27.54 9.61 -1.29
C THR A 35 -26.74 10.68 -2.06
N THR A 36 -27.39 11.78 -2.45
CA THR A 36 -26.74 12.90 -3.18
C THR A 36 -25.64 13.55 -2.34
N SER A 37 -25.96 13.89 -1.08
CA SER A 37 -24.98 14.50 -0.15
C SER A 37 -23.79 13.59 0.11
N CYS A 38 -24.03 12.29 0.27
CA CYS A 38 -22.98 11.30 0.46
C CYS A 38 -22.09 11.18 -0.78
N TRP A 39 -22.68 11.14 -1.98
CA TRP A 39 -21.96 11.09 -3.24
C TRP A 39 -21.05 12.30 -3.46
N GLU A 40 -21.58 13.50 -3.25
CA GLU A 40 -20.79 14.75 -3.37
C GLU A 40 -19.60 14.77 -2.42
N ARG A 41 -19.79 14.28 -1.17
CA ARG A 41 -18.69 14.17 -0.20
C ARG A 41 -17.64 13.15 -0.64
N MET A 42 -18.06 11.97 -1.11
CA MET A 42 -17.13 10.94 -1.59
C MET A 42 -16.33 11.45 -2.78
N GLN A 43 -16.97 12.09 -3.75
CA GLN A 43 -16.30 12.68 -4.91
C GLN A 43 -15.27 13.73 -4.48
N ARG A 44 -15.63 14.62 -3.57
CA ARG A 44 -14.71 15.62 -3.02
C ARG A 44 -13.52 15.00 -2.29
N LEU A 45 -13.72 13.91 -1.56
CA LEU A 45 -12.64 13.18 -0.88
C LEU A 45 -11.70 12.49 -1.90
N GLU A 46 -12.23 11.98 -2.99
CA GLU A 46 -11.45 11.41 -4.10
C GLU A 46 -10.65 12.49 -4.84
N GLU A 47 -11.29 13.59 -5.22
CA GLU A 47 -10.65 14.72 -5.90
C GLU A 47 -9.56 15.39 -5.06
N ALA A 48 -9.76 15.46 -3.74
CA ALA A 48 -8.78 15.98 -2.79
C ALA A 48 -7.62 14.99 -2.49
N GLY A 49 -7.66 13.76 -3.05
CA GLY A 49 -6.66 12.72 -2.80
C GLY A 49 -6.69 12.15 -1.38
N VAL A 50 -7.76 12.38 -0.62
CA VAL A 50 -7.98 11.77 0.71
C VAL A 50 -8.32 10.28 0.52
N ILE A 51 -9.20 9.96 -0.42
CA ILE A 51 -9.39 8.61 -0.93
C ILE A 51 -8.44 8.44 -2.11
N THR A 52 -7.41 7.62 -1.94
CA THR A 52 -6.38 7.39 -2.96
C THR A 52 -6.70 6.24 -3.89
N GLY A 53 -7.69 5.42 -3.56
CA GLY A 53 -8.13 4.29 -4.37
C GLY A 53 -8.91 3.26 -3.59
N TYR A 54 -9.33 2.22 -4.31
CA TYR A 54 -10.05 1.06 -3.79
C TYR A 54 -9.31 -0.20 -4.21
N ARG A 55 -9.13 -1.14 -3.29
CA ARG A 55 -8.39 -2.39 -3.55
C ARG A 55 -9.23 -3.60 -3.19
N ALA A 56 -9.03 -4.68 -3.96
CA ALA A 56 -9.53 -5.99 -3.59
C ALA A 56 -8.54 -6.70 -2.66
N GLU A 57 -9.03 -7.25 -1.57
CA GLU A 57 -8.31 -8.21 -0.75
C GLU A 57 -8.70 -9.63 -1.19
N PHE A 58 -7.72 -10.49 -1.36
CA PHE A 58 -7.95 -11.87 -1.77
C PHE A 58 -6.97 -12.83 -1.10
N SER A 59 -7.36 -14.12 -1.03
CA SER A 59 -6.51 -15.15 -0.47
C SER A 59 -5.42 -15.56 -1.45
N LEU A 60 -4.16 -15.33 -1.14
CA LEU A 60 -3.03 -15.83 -1.93
C LEU A 60 -3.03 -17.34 -2.04
N ARG A 61 -3.51 -18.06 -1.01
CA ARG A 61 -3.62 -19.53 -1.03
C ARG A 61 -4.53 -20.03 -2.14
N ALA A 62 -5.54 -19.24 -2.52
CA ALA A 62 -6.45 -19.60 -3.62
C ALA A 62 -5.77 -19.50 -4.99
N LEU A 63 -4.67 -18.77 -5.11
CA LEU A 63 -3.90 -18.61 -6.35
C LEU A 63 -2.81 -19.70 -6.53
N GLY A 64 -2.53 -20.48 -5.49
CA GLY A 64 -1.53 -21.53 -5.51
C GLY A 64 -0.48 -21.40 -4.38
N PRO A 65 0.57 -22.24 -4.42
CA PRO A 65 1.66 -22.17 -3.45
C PRO A 65 2.36 -20.81 -3.47
N SER A 66 2.59 -20.25 -2.30
CA SER A 66 3.30 -18.99 -2.15
C SER A 66 4.06 -18.93 -0.82
N VAL A 67 5.13 -18.16 -0.82
CA VAL A 67 5.93 -17.86 0.36
C VAL A 67 5.92 -16.35 0.55
N THR A 68 5.62 -15.89 1.76
CA THR A 68 5.76 -14.48 2.14
C THR A 68 6.97 -14.36 3.07
N VAL A 69 7.91 -13.50 2.70
CA VAL A 69 9.12 -13.23 3.49
C VAL A 69 9.16 -11.75 3.84
N PHE A 70 9.46 -11.45 5.09
CA PHE A 70 9.77 -10.10 5.54
C PHE A 70 11.28 -9.94 5.64
N VAL A 71 11.82 -8.95 4.95
CA VAL A 71 13.27 -8.69 4.85
C VAL A 71 13.58 -7.33 5.41
N MET A 72 14.53 -7.28 6.33
CA MET A 72 15.12 -6.02 6.79
C MET A 72 16.36 -5.72 5.95
N VAL A 73 16.43 -4.50 5.42
CA VAL A 73 17.51 -4.05 4.55
C VAL A 73 18.26 -2.92 5.23
N GLU A 74 19.59 -3.00 5.20
CA GLU A 74 20.51 -1.95 5.59
C GLU A 74 21.33 -1.57 4.36
N LEU A 75 21.37 -0.28 4.02
CA LEU A 75 22.19 0.22 2.91
C LEU A 75 23.60 0.49 3.41
N SER A 76 24.60 0.10 2.63
CA SER A 76 26.02 0.26 2.98
C SER A 76 26.43 1.73 3.13
N GLU A 77 25.79 2.62 2.37
CA GLU A 77 26.03 4.06 2.44
C GLU A 77 24.70 4.84 2.51
N HIS A 78 24.56 5.70 3.51
CA HIS A 78 23.38 6.53 3.74
C HIS A 78 23.43 7.84 2.93
N ARG A 79 23.57 7.75 1.61
CA ARG A 79 23.46 8.88 0.69
C ARG A 79 22.07 8.91 0.07
N VAL A 80 21.51 10.10 -0.14
CA VAL A 80 20.19 10.29 -0.77
C VAL A 80 20.08 9.52 -2.08
N GLN A 81 21.14 9.50 -2.89
CA GLN A 81 21.17 8.80 -4.17
C GLN A 81 21.02 7.26 -4.04
N ASN A 82 21.51 6.69 -2.94
CA ASN A 82 21.39 5.25 -2.68
C ASN A 82 19.98 4.87 -2.25
N PHE A 83 19.34 5.71 -1.46
CA PHE A 83 17.90 5.54 -1.12
C PHE A 83 17.04 5.61 -2.37
N ASP A 84 17.22 6.64 -3.21
CA ASP A 84 16.47 6.80 -4.47
C ASP A 84 16.71 5.64 -5.45
N ARG A 85 17.94 5.11 -5.51
CA ARG A 85 18.27 3.98 -6.35
C ARG A 85 17.59 2.71 -5.86
N PHE A 86 17.67 2.44 -4.58
CA PHE A 86 17.03 1.30 -3.94
C PHE A 86 15.52 1.32 -4.12
N GLU A 87 14.87 2.45 -3.83
CA GLU A 87 13.42 2.61 -3.97
C GLU A 87 12.95 2.42 -5.42
N ARG A 88 13.73 2.91 -6.40
CA ARG A 88 13.45 2.67 -7.83
C ARG A 88 13.61 1.22 -8.21
N GLU A 89 14.60 0.52 -7.67
CA GLU A 89 14.79 -0.91 -7.92
C GLU A 89 13.64 -1.72 -7.33
N VAL A 90 13.29 -1.48 -6.06
CA VAL A 90 12.14 -2.12 -5.41
C VAL A 90 10.85 -1.95 -6.23
N ALA A 91 10.60 -0.76 -6.78
CA ALA A 91 9.40 -0.47 -7.56
C ALA A 91 9.30 -1.23 -8.90
N ARG A 92 10.37 -1.87 -9.36
CA ARG A 92 10.40 -2.68 -10.59
C ARG A 92 9.93 -4.11 -10.41
N HIS A 93 9.83 -4.56 -9.15
CA HIS A 93 9.54 -5.96 -8.82
C HIS A 93 8.16 -6.09 -8.19
N ASP A 94 7.22 -6.67 -8.92
CA ASP A 94 5.84 -6.89 -8.46
C ASP A 94 5.78 -7.86 -7.26
N GLU A 95 6.79 -8.70 -7.10
CA GLU A 95 6.92 -9.62 -5.98
C GLU A 95 7.17 -8.90 -4.65
N ILE A 96 7.67 -7.67 -4.68
CA ILE A 96 7.84 -6.81 -3.50
C ILE A 96 6.53 -6.08 -3.28
N THR A 97 5.67 -6.64 -2.45
CA THR A 97 4.30 -6.15 -2.22
C THR A 97 4.22 -5.02 -1.21
N GLY A 98 5.31 -4.73 -0.50
CA GLY A 98 5.42 -3.62 0.44
C GLY A 98 6.86 -3.28 0.75
N CYS A 99 7.13 -1.99 0.95
CA CYS A 99 8.43 -1.48 1.38
C CYS A 99 8.20 -0.27 2.28
N TRP A 100 8.73 -0.32 3.49
CA TRP A 100 8.56 0.72 4.51
C TRP A 100 9.92 1.16 5.03
N ALA A 101 10.12 2.48 5.11
CA ALA A 101 11.28 3.04 5.79
C ALA A 101 11.23 2.75 7.29
N LEU A 102 12.35 2.37 7.86
CA LEU A 102 12.50 2.11 9.29
C LEU A 102 13.35 3.18 9.96
N GLY A 103 13.10 3.40 11.24
CA GLY A 103 14.01 4.14 12.11
C GLY A 103 14.83 3.15 12.95
N GLY A 104 16.14 3.36 13.02
CA GLY A 104 17.03 2.51 13.82
C GLY A 104 18.16 1.87 13.01
N GLY A 105 18.51 0.62 13.32
CA GLY A 105 19.66 -0.05 12.71
C GLY A 105 19.46 -0.59 11.30
N PHE A 106 18.23 -0.59 10.79
CA PHE A 106 17.89 -0.97 9.41
C PHE A 106 17.17 0.17 8.72
N ASP A 107 17.33 0.28 7.40
CA ASP A 107 16.74 1.36 6.61
C ASP A 107 15.34 1.02 6.11
N TYR A 108 15.10 -0.23 5.72
CA TYR A 108 13.82 -0.65 5.16
C TYR A 108 13.37 -2.02 5.70
N LEU A 109 12.05 -2.19 5.73
CA LEU A 109 11.37 -3.48 5.82
C LEU A 109 10.65 -3.73 4.50
N MET A 110 10.94 -4.84 3.84
CA MET A 110 10.22 -5.27 2.65
C MET A 110 9.35 -6.48 2.93
N GLN A 111 8.19 -6.54 2.31
CA GLN A 111 7.36 -7.73 2.20
C GLN A 111 7.49 -8.28 0.80
N VAL A 112 7.95 -9.51 0.69
CA VAL A 112 8.19 -10.19 -0.57
C VAL A 112 7.30 -11.43 -0.66
N VAL A 113 6.58 -11.58 -1.77
CA VAL A 113 5.72 -12.74 -2.03
C VAL A 113 6.18 -13.42 -3.30
N THR A 114 6.59 -14.68 -3.18
CA THR A 114 7.06 -15.50 -4.30
C THR A 114 6.39 -16.86 -4.28
N ARG A 115 6.57 -17.64 -5.35
CA ARG A 115 6.02 -18.99 -5.46
C ARG A 115 6.70 -19.95 -4.49
N ASP A 116 8.02 -19.82 -4.32
CA ASP A 116 8.88 -20.69 -3.53
C ASP A 116 10.12 -19.91 -3.02
N ILE A 117 10.91 -20.56 -2.19
CA ILE A 117 12.13 -20.00 -1.62
C ILE A 117 13.21 -19.75 -2.69
N ASP A 118 13.32 -20.61 -3.69
CA ASP A 118 14.31 -20.45 -4.75
C ASP A 118 14.02 -19.18 -5.58
N SER A 119 12.75 -18.92 -5.85
CA SER A 119 12.31 -17.67 -6.51
C SER A 119 12.62 -16.44 -5.66
N TYR A 120 12.42 -16.54 -4.34
CA TYR A 120 12.80 -15.47 -3.41
C TYR A 120 14.31 -15.20 -3.44
N GLN A 121 15.14 -16.23 -3.39
CA GLN A 121 16.59 -16.08 -3.41
C GLN A 121 17.07 -15.42 -4.70
N ARG A 122 16.58 -15.85 -5.86
CA ARG A 122 16.90 -15.23 -7.16
C ARG A 122 16.50 -13.75 -7.22
N LEU A 123 15.34 -13.42 -6.67
CA LEU A 123 14.89 -12.03 -6.61
C LEU A 123 15.83 -11.20 -5.74
N MET A 124 16.19 -11.70 -4.55
CA MET A 124 17.09 -10.98 -3.64
C MET A 124 18.46 -10.77 -4.25
N ASP A 125 19.01 -11.77 -4.93
CA ASP A 125 20.29 -11.63 -5.65
C ASP A 125 20.24 -10.50 -6.69
N THR A 126 19.12 -10.36 -7.41
CA THR A 126 18.91 -9.29 -8.39
C THR A 126 18.79 -7.92 -7.71
N VAL A 127 17.90 -7.81 -6.73
CA VAL A 127 17.63 -6.55 -6.02
C VAL A 127 18.85 -6.03 -5.29
N LEU A 128 19.63 -6.93 -4.65
CA LEU A 128 20.83 -6.57 -3.92
C LEU A 128 22.00 -6.25 -4.86
N ALA A 129 22.13 -6.94 -6.00
CA ALA A 129 23.19 -6.65 -6.97
C ALA A 129 23.01 -5.29 -7.67
N GLU A 130 21.76 -4.87 -7.92
CA GLU A 130 21.47 -3.62 -8.63
C GLU A 130 21.14 -2.45 -7.68
N GLY A 131 20.68 -2.73 -6.48
CA GLY A 131 20.25 -1.75 -5.48
C GLY A 131 21.26 -1.42 -4.39
N ALA A 132 22.24 -2.28 -4.16
CA ALA A 132 23.16 -2.20 -3.03
C ALA A 132 24.65 -2.25 -3.51
N ASP A 133 25.15 -1.12 -3.98
CA ASP A 133 26.59 -0.81 -4.02
C ASP A 133 26.90 0.34 -3.09
#